data_5934f837d5512a2cd084141824ce8e8f
#
_entry.id   5934f837d5512a2cd084141824ce8e8f
#
_cell.length_a   1.000
_cell.length_b   1.000
_cell.length_c   1.000
_cell.angle_alpha   90.00
_cell.angle_beta   90.00
_cell.angle_gamma   90.00
#
_symmetry.space_group_name_H-M   'P 1'
#
loop_
_entity.id
_entity.type
_entity.pdbx_description
1 polymer ?
#
loop_
_entity_poly.entity_id
_entity_poly.type
_entity_poly.pdbx_seq_one_letter_code
_entity_poly.pdbx_strand_id
1 'polypeptide(L)'
;GDANVAFLQKRHAALQASPLFSGMEFTTDPKQISQWVPVMMEGRAPGTKLAATRSPLGTDCDWGEVTRQYIASLNKQDNFTLTTGHEVRSLERETIGGKKARWRVTARDMKTDEKQIINARFVFAGAGGGALPILQKSGIPEADDYAGFPVGGSFLVTDKPSVATAHLAKVYGKAAVGSPPMSVPHLDSRFFGGKRTLLFGPFATFSTKFLKEGSYFDLPASVTLDNFRPMIAVGWDDFDLVEYLAGQLIMSDADRMTALREYFPGAKDGDWRLWQAGQRVQIIKRDPKKGGVLKLGTEIVASKDGSIAALLGASPGASTAPSIMLDLLKKVFANHLATPAWQAKIREIVPSYGMLLNDNPEAIAQTWASTAETLQLTVPSPAVQVSTHPKPAATRVKVDRSPDLAL
;
A
#
# COMPACT_ATOMS: atom_id res chain seq x y z
N GLY A 1 15.10 21.29 11.61
CA GLY A 1 14.95 22.35 12.64
C GLY A 1 14.51 21.77 13.97
N ASP A 2 14.61 22.55 15.05
CA ASP A 2 14.42 22.07 16.43
C ASP A 2 13.05 21.41 16.67
N ALA A 3 11.97 21.96 16.12
CA ALA A 3 10.63 21.39 16.24
C ALA A 3 10.53 20.00 15.65
N ASN A 4 11.19 19.75 14.52
CA ASN A 4 11.21 18.42 13.87
C ASN A 4 12.08 17.42 14.66
N VAL A 5 13.19 17.88 15.21
CA VAL A 5 14.05 17.07 16.09
C VAL A 5 13.26 16.64 17.33
N ALA A 6 12.61 17.57 18.02
CA ALA A 6 11.79 17.28 19.20
C ALA A 6 10.62 16.32 18.88
N PHE A 7 9.94 16.51 17.75
CA PHE A 7 8.88 15.61 17.30
C PHE A 7 9.41 14.19 17.09
N LEU A 8 10.53 14.04 16.39
CA LEU A 8 11.09 12.71 16.07
C LEU A 8 11.58 12.00 17.34
N GLN A 9 12.16 12.74 18.29
CA GLN A 9 12.56 12.20 19.58
C GLN A 9 11.36 11.70 20.40
N LYS A 10 10.28 12.48 20.46
CA LYS A 10 9.02 12.08 21.12
C LYS A 10 8.41 10.84 20.48
N ARG A 11 8.37 10.80 19.13
CA ARG A 11 7.88 9.65 18.39
C ARG A 11 8.71 8.40 18.66
N HIS A 12 10.04 8.50 18.64
CA HIS A 12 10.93 7.38 18.94
C HIS A 12 10.65 6.84 20.35
N ALA A 13 10.59 7.71 21.36
CA ALA A 13 10.30 7.30 22.75
C ALA A 13 8.96 6.56 22.86
N ALA A 14 7.92 7.01 22.15
CA ALA A 14 6.61 6.34 22.14
C ALA A 14 6.67 4.95 21.47
N LEU A 15 7.43 4.80 20.38
CA LEU A 15 7.58 3.54 19.66
C LEU A 15 8.39 2.49 20.44
N GLN A 16 9.35 2.90 21.26
CA GLN A 16 10.14 1.99 22.10
C GLN A 16 9.29 1.17 23.09
N ALA A 17 8.08 1.61 23.40
CA ALA A 17 7.15 0.85 24.23
C ALA A 17 6.64 -0.44 23.56
N SER A 18 6.76 -0.57 22.25
CA SER A 18 6.35 -1.74 21.49
C SER A 18 7.54 -2.66 21.19
N PRO A 19 7.43 -3.98 21.44
CA PRO A 19 8.49 -4.94 21.10
C PRO A 19 8.89 -4.92 19.61
N LEU A 20 7.96 -4.56 18.71
CA LEU A 20 8.21 -4.46 17.27
C LEU A 20 9.21 -3.35 16.91
N PHE A 21 9.39 -2.35 17.76
CA PHE A 21 10.26 -1.21 17.52
C PHE A 21 11.41 -1.11 18.54
N SER A 22 11.59 -2.12 19.39
CA SER A 22 12.62 -2.11 20.44
C SER A 22 14.06 -1.94 19.93
N GLY A 23 14.32 -2.36 18.69
CA GLY A 23 15.61 -2.20 18.01
C GLY A 23 15.75 -0.92 17.19
N MET A 24 14.80 0.01 17.26
CA MET A 24 14.88 1.28 16.53
C MET A 24 15.89 2.21 17.21
N GLU A 25 16.78 2.77 16.44
CA GLU A 25 17.80 3.72 16.89
C GLU A 25 17.34 5.16 16.66
N PHE A 26 17.81 6.10 17.49
CA PHE A 26 17.60 7.54 17.32
C PHE A 26 18.94 8.28 17.47
N THR A 27 19.18 9.26 16.62
CA THR A 27 20.36 10.11 16.74
C THR A 27 20.12 11.54 16.25
N THR A 28 20.87 12.47 16.84
CA THR A 28 21.04 13.84 16.34
C THR A 28 22.49 14.10 15.90
N ASP A 29 23.37 13.10 16.00
CA ASP A 29 24.77 13.22 15.57
C ASP A 29 24.87 13.17 14.04
N PRO A 30 25.35 14.24 13.40
CA PRO A 30 25.54 14.28 11.95
C PRO A 30 26.48 13.20 11.41
N LYS A 31 27.48 12.78 12.19
CA LYS A 31 28.42 11.73 11.79
C LYS A 31 27.70 10.38 11.70
N GLN A 32 26.88 10.05 12.68
CA GLN A 32 26.10 8.83 12.67
C GLN A 32 25.05 8.84 11.57
N ILE A 33 24.37 9.97 11.33
CA ILE A 33 23.42 10.10 10.21
C ILE A 33 24.16 9.90 8.89
N SER A 34 25.36 10.45 8.73
CA SER A 34 26.19 10.27 7.53
C SER A 34 26.60 8.81 7.30
N GLN A 35 26.82 8.03 8.34
CA GLN A 35 27.08 6.60 8.22
C GLN A 35 25.85 5.82 7.72
N TRP A 36 24.65 6.23 8.11
CA TRP A 36 23.42 5.58 7.68
C TRP A 36 23.00 5.98 6.27
N VAL A 37 23.15 7.26 5.93
CA VAL A 37 22.64 7.85 4.68
C VAL A 37 23.61 8.92 4.15
N PRO A 38 24.79 8.52 3.64
CA PRO A 38 25.88 9.46 3.30
C PRO A 38 25.44 10.51 2.26
N VAL A 39 24.70 10.14 1.22
CA VAL A 39 24.25 11.10 0.17
C VAL A 39 23.35 12.20 0.69
N MET A 40 22.68 11.99 1.82
CA MET A 40 21.81 13.00 2.43
C MET A 40 22.58 13.98 3.27
N MET A 41 23.82 13.68 3.62
CA MET A 41 24.66 14.52 4.48
C MET A 41 25.76 15.24 3.69
N GLU A 42 26.22 14.66 2.59
CA GLU A 42 27.24 15.23 1.71
C GLU A 42 26.73 16.57 1.10
N GLY A 43 27.52 17.62 1.28
CA GLY A 43 27.17 18.99 0.81
C GLY A 43 26.12 19.72 1.67
N ARG A 44 25.70 19.15 2.79
CA ARG A 44 24.76 19.82 3.72
C ARG A 44 25.48 20.89 4.55
N ALA A 45 24.81 22.01 4.74
CA ALA A 45 25.38 23.14 5.49
C ALA A 45 25.73 22.73 6.94
N PRO A 46 26.92 23.11 7.44
CA PRO A 46 27.31 22.87 8.82
C PRO A 46 26.30 23.47 9.80
N GLY A 47 26.06 22.77 10.92
CA GLY A 47 25.13 23.25 11.96
C GLY A 47 23.65 23.06 11.64
N THR A 48 23.28 22.45 10.50
CA THR A 48 21.88 22.10 10.20
C THR A 48 21.33 21.19 11.30
N LYS A 49 20.23 21.60 11.93
CA LYS A 49 19.54 20.81 12.98
C LYS A 49 18.79 19.65 12.36
N LEU A 50 19.30 18.46 12.58
CA LEU A 50 18.77 17.19 12.04
C LEU A 50 18.60 16.16 13.15
N ALA A 51 17.70 15.22 12.93
CA ALA A 51 17.59 13.98 13.66
C ALA A 51 17.17 12.85 12.72
N ALA A 52 17.53 11.64 13.05
CA ALA A 52 17.10 10.45 12.32
C ALA A 52 16.70 9.34 13.29
N THR A 53 15.71 8.53 12.88
CA THR A 53 15.47 7.21 13.45
C THR A 53 15.81 6.16 12.41
N ARG A 54 16.32 5.02 12.84
CA ARG A 54 16.69 3.91 11.96
C ARG A 54 16.12 2.60 12.51
N SER A 55 15.52 1.82 11.61
CA SER A 55 15.21 0.42 11.85
C SER A 55 16.04 -0.44 10.90
N PRO A 56 16.92 -1.33 11.41
CA PRO A 56 17.74 -2.20 10.57
C PRO A 56 16.96 -3.39 10.00
N LEU A 57 15.72 -3.61 10.47
CA LEU A 57 14.89 -4.77 10.09
C LEU A 57 14.10 -4.57 8.79
N GLY A 58 14.26 -3.43 8.12
CA GLY A 58 13.61 -3.18 6.83
C GLY A 58 14.12 -4.10 5.73
N THR A 59 13.21 -4.57 4.88
CA THR A 59 13.54 -5.44 3.73
C THR A 59 13.00 -4.82 2.46
N ASP A 60 13.82 -4.78 1.41
CA ASP A 60 13.35 -4.48 0.06
C ASP A 60 12.77 -5.73 -0.60
N CYS A 61 11.77 -5.56 -1.46
CA CYS A 61 11.08 -6.67 -2.11
C CYS A 61 10.76 -6.33 -3.56
N ASP A 62 11.17 -7.18 -4.49
CA ASP A 62 10.72 -7.15 -5.89
C ASP A 62 9.33 -7.80 -5.99
N TRP A 63 8.27 -6.97 -5.91
CA TRP A 63 6.89 -7.44 -5.98
C TRP A 63 6.53 -8.07 -7.32
N GLY A 64 7.19 -7.67 -8.39
CA GLY A 64 7.05 -8.30 -9.70
C GLY A 64 7.54 -9.74 -9.66
N GLU A 65 8.71 -9.97 -9.06
CA GLU A 65 9.27 -11.31 -8.91
C GLU A 65 8.44 -12.18 -7.98
N VAL A 66 7.97 -11.64 -6.85
CA VAL A 66 7.05 -12.34 -5.95
C VAL A 66 5.80 -12.80 -6.70
N THR A 67 5.22 -11.93 -7.52
CA THR A 67 4.04 -12.28 -8.34
C THR A 67 4.35 -13.40 -9.32
N ARG A 68 5.50 -13.33 -10.03
CA ARG A 68 5.92 -14.40 -10.96
C ARG A 68 6.10 -15.73 -10.25
N GLN A 69 6.71 -15.73 -9.05
CA GLN A 69 6.92 -16.94 -8.27
C GLN A 69 5.59 -17.55 -7.77
N TYR A 70 4.63 -16.73 -7.32
CA TYR A 70 3.29 -17.21 -6.98
C TYR A 70 2.60 -17.86 -8.18
N ILE A 71 2.62 -17.23 -9.35
CA ILE A 71 2.04 -17.77 -10.57
C ILE A 71 2.75 -19.08 -10.97
N ALA A 72 4.08 -19.11 -10.91
CA ALA A 72 4.84 -20.33 -11.21
C ALA A 72 4.51 -21.48 -10.24
N SER A 73 4.26 -21.16 -8.96
CA SER A 73 3.82 -22.15 -7.97
C SER A 73 2.39 -22.64 -8.24
N LEU A 74 1.48 -21.72 -8.56
CA LEU A 74 0.09 -22.05 -8.87
C LEU A 74 -0.04 -22.88 -10.15
N ASN A 75 0.77 -22.60 -11.17
CA ASN A 75 0.80 -23.37 -12.42
C ASN A 75 1.22 -24.85 -12.25
N LYS A 76 1.75 -25.22 -11.09
CA LYS A 76 2.03 -26.62 -10.76
C LYS A 76 0.80 -27.37 -10.23
N GLN A 77 -0.32 -26.67 -10.03
CA GLN A 77 -1.57 -27.23 -9.51
C GLN A 77 -2.50 -27.55 -10.68
N ASP A 78 -3.03 -28.77 -10.72
CA ASP A 78 -3.94 -29.25 -11.80
C ASP A 78 -5.26 -28.45 -11.87
N ASN A 79 -5.63 -27.79 -10.78
CA ASN A 79 -6.87 -27.03 -10.65
C ASN A 79 -6.69 -25.51 -10.84
N PHE A 80 -5.55 -25.07 -11.35
CA PHE A 80 -5.27 -23.67 -11.62
C PHE A 80 -5.17 -23.40 -13.13
N THR A 81 -5.79 -22.32 -13.59
CA THR A 81 -5.68 -21.85 -14.98
C THR A 81 -5.40 -20.35 -14.97
N LEU A 82 -4.32 -19.94 -15.62
CA LEU A 82 -4.01 -18.54 -15.88
C LEU A 82 -4.35 -18.18 -17.31
N THR A 83 -5.23 -17.19 -17.49
CA THR A 83 -5.56 -16.62 -18.80
C THR A 83 -5.13 -15.16 -18.84
N THR A 84 -4.10 -14.86 -19.63
CA THR A 84 -3.58 -13.51 -19.82
C THR A 84 -4.12 -12.88 -21.10
N GLY A 85 -4.01 -11.54 -21.23
CA GLY A 85 -4.48 -10.83 -22.42
C GLY A 85 -5.99 -10.76 -22.55
N HIS A 86 -6.73 -11.10 -21.50
CA HIS A 86 -8.19 -11.07 -21.48
C HIS A 86 -8.71 -9.97 -20.53
N GLU A 87 -9.76 -9.29 -20.94
CA GLU A 87 -10.45 -8.28 -20.16
C GLU A 87 -11.86 -8.74 -19.81
N VAL A 88 -12.23 -8.69 -18.52
CA VAL A 88 -13.60 -8.97 -18.06
C VAL A 88 -14.53 -7.85 -18.49
N ARG A 89 -15.55 -8.20 -19.30
CA ARG A 89 -16.52 -7.27 -19.89
C ARG A 89 -17.84 -7.23 -19.16
N SER A 90 -18.38 -8.40 -18.76
CA SER A 90 -19.63 -8.46 -17.99
C SER A 90 -19.59 -9.53 -16.91
N LEU A 91 -20.45 -9.33 -15.94
CA LEU A 91 -20.74 -10.24 -14.84
C LEU A 91 -22.25 -10.35 -14.71
N GLU A 92 -22.80 -11.53 -14.98
CA GLU A 92 -24.24 -11.77 -14.95
C GLU A 92 -24.55 -12.86 -13.93
N ARG A 93 -25.55 -12.61 -13.09
CA ARG A 93 -25.98 -13.59 -12.10
C ARG A 93 -26.97 -14.58 -12.70
N GLU A 94 -26.55 -15.80 -12.93
CA GLU A 94 -27.44 -16.87 -13.42
C GLU A 94 -28.31 -17.43 -12.31
N THR A 95 -29.57 -17.69 -12.65
CA THR A 95 -30.54 -18.32 -11.77
C THR A 95 -30.85 -19.72 -12.28
N ILE A 96 -30.68 -20.74 -11.43
CA ILE A 96 -31.00 -22.13 -11.72
C ILE A 96 -32.05 -22.61 -10.71
N GLY A 97 -33.19 -23.09 -11.19
CA GLY A 97 -34.28 -23.54 -10.34
C GLY A 97 -34.81 -22.46 -9.38
N GLY A 98 -34.87 -21.18 -9.83
CA GLY A 98 -35.33 -20.04 -9.04
C GLY A 98 -34.33 -19.50 -8.01
N LYS A 99 -33.13 -20.11 -7.90
CA LYS A 99 -32.07 -19.65 -6.99
C LYS A 99 -30.88 -19.11 -7.76
N LYS A 100 -30.29 -18.02 -7.25
CA LYS A 100 -29.02 -17.49 -7.79
C LYS A 100 -27.91 -18.50 -7.57
N ALA A 101 -27.41 -19.12 -8.64
CA ALA A 101 -26.56 -20.29 -8.55
C ALA A 101 -25.07 -20.01 -8.86
N ARG A 102 -24.79 -19.16 -9.83
CA ARG A 102 -23.41 -18.90 -10.30
C ARG A 102 -23.32 -17.57 -11.03
N TRP A 103 -22.09 -17.13 -11.26
CA TRP A 103 -21.75 -15.99 -12.11
C TRP A 103 -21.38 -16.48 -13.51
N ARG A 104 -21.94 -15.85 -14.52
CA ARG A 104 -21.45 -15.90 -15.89
C ARG A 104 -20.50 -14.72 -16.08
N VAL A 105 -19.22 -15.00 -16.18
CA VAL A 105 -18.18 -14.01 -16.44
C VAL A 105 -17.84 -14.03 -17.91
N THR A 106 -18.05 -12.91 -18.61
CA THR A 106 -17.63 -12.79 -20.02
C THR A 106 -16.30 -12.03 -20.05
N ALA A 107 -15.28 -12.70 -20.54
CA ALA A 107 -13.97 -12.11 -20.84
C ALA A 107 -13.79 -11.99 -22.35
N ARG A 108 -13.01 -10.99 -22.77
CA ARG A 108 -12.68 -10.72 -24.18
C ARG A 108 -11.17 -10.84 -24.36
N ASP A 109 -10.73 -11.62 -25.30
CA ASP A 109 -9.34 -11.64 -25.73
C ASP A 109 -9.00 -10.31 -26.40
N MET A 110 -7.97 -9.62 -25.92
CA MET A 110 -7.61 -8.29 -26.39
C MET A 110 -6.85 -8.28 -27.70
N LYS A 111 -6.49 -9.46 -28.24
CA LYS A 111 -5.81 -9.60 -29.53
C LYS A 111 -6.78 -10.06 -30.62
N THR A 112 -7.61 -11.07 -30.32
CA THR A 112 -8.51 -11.71 -31.31
C THR A 112 -9.92 -11.16 -31.27
N ASP A 113 -10.28 -10.42 -30.24
CA ASP A 113 -11.63 -9.94 -29.96
C ASP A 113 -12.65 -11.04 -29.60
N GLU A 114 -12.19 -12.27 -29.46
CA GLU A 114 -13.04 -13.42 -29.13
C GLU A 114 -13.55 -13.32 -27.68
N LYS A 115 -14.77 -13.79 -27.48
CA LYS A 115 -15.40 -13.84 -26.17
C LYS A 115 -15.23 -15.21 -25.54
N GLN A 116 -14.77 -15.24 -24.31
CA GLN A 116 -14.74 -16.42 -23.47
C GLN A 116 -15.77 -16.29 -22.34
N ILE A 117 -16.56 -17.34 -22.11
CA ILE A 117 -17.55 -17.40 -21.03
C ILE A 117 -17.03 -18.36 -19.95
N ILE A 118 -16.97 -17.87 -18.72
CA ILE A 118 -16.53 -18.64 -17.56
C ILE A 118 -17.66 -18.64 -16.53
N ASN A 119 -18.06 -19.83 -16.11
CA ASN A 119 -19.07 -19.99 -15.06
C ASN A 119 -18.37 -20.19 -13.71
N ALA A 120 -18.63 -19.28 -12.75
CA ALA A 120 -17.99 -19.26 -11.45
C ALA A 120 -18.99 -19.28 -10.29
N ARG A 121 -18.71 -20.03 -9.24
CA ARG A 121 -19.49 -19.99 -7.99
C ARG A 121 -19.13 -18.79 -7.14
N PHE A 122 -17.89 -18.35 -7.24
CA PHE A 122 -17.35 -17.18 -6.55
C PHE A 122 -16.48 -16.37 -7.51
N VAL A 123 -16.56 -15.04 -7.43
CA VAL A 123 -15.71 -14.10 -8.16
C VAL A 123 -14.97 -13.21 -7.18
N PHE A 124 -13.66 -13.06 -7.38
CA PHE A 124 -12.87 -12.06 -6.67
C PHE A 124 -12.29 -11.04 -7.65
N ALA A 125 -12.67 -9.78 -7.50
CA ALA A 125 -12.12 -8.69 -8.29
C ALA A 125 -10.90 -8.07 -7.60
N GLY A 126 -9.72 -8.64 -7.85
CA GLY A 126 -8.42 -8.13 -7.39
C GLY A 126 -7.72 -7.25 -8.44
N ALA A 127 -8.47 -6.41 -9.15
CA ALA A 127 -8.03 -5.71 -10.37
C ALA A 127 -7.47 -4.30 -10.13
N GLY A 128 -6.99 -4.00 -8.89
CA GLY A 128 -6.52 -2.66 -8.55
C GLY A 128 -7.58 -1.58 -8.84
N GLY A 129 -7.24 -0.53 -9.57
CA GLY A 129 -8.20 0.51 -9.95
C GLY A 129 -9.37 0.00 -10.80
N GLY A 130 -9.19 -1.09 -11.53
CA GLY A 130 -10.26 -1.74 -12.30
C GLY A 130 -11.27 -2.54 -11.45
N ALA A 131 -11.02 -2.73 -10.16
CA ALA A 131 -11.92 -3.51 -9.31
C ALA A 131 -13.28 -2.83 -9.10
N LEU A 132 -13.32 -1.50 -8.99
CA LEU A 132 -14.57 -0.75 -8.84
C LEU A 132 -15.49 -0.89 -10.07
N PRO A 133 -15.05 -0.65 -11.31
CA PRO A 133 -15.89 -0.91 -12.50
C PRO A 133 -16.39 -2.35 -12.62
N ILE A 134 -15.57 -3.34 -12.26
CA ILE A 134 -16.00 -4.74 -12.25
C ILE A 134 -17.09 -4.97 -11.20
N LEU A 135 -16.92 -4.41 -10.00
CA LEU A 135 -17.90 -4.50 -8.93
C LEU A 135 -19.24 -3.84 -9.34
N GLN A 136 -19.20 -2.66 -9.93
CA GLN A 136 -20.38 -1.97 -10.46
C GLN A 136 -21.11 -2.80 -11.52
N LYS A 137 -20.37 -3.43 -12.45
CA LYS A 137 -20.94 -4.33 -13.48
C LYS A 137 -21.63 -5.56 -12.88
N SER A 138 -21.30 -5.96 -11.68
CA SER A 138 -21.95 -7.10 -11.01
C SER A 138 -23.40 -6.81 -10.59
N GLY A 139 -23.77 -5.52 -10.46
CA GLY A 139 -25.10 -5.10 -10.05
C GLY A 139 -25.47 -5.47 -8.62
N ILE A 140 -24.49 -5.71 -7.75
CA ILE A 140 -24.79 -5.95 -6.32
C ILE A 140 -25.04 -4.61 -5.60
N PRO A 141 -26.03 -4.53 -4.71
CA PRO A 141 -26.36 -3.28 -4.01
C PRO A 141 -25.22 -2.72 -3.17
N GLU A 142 -24.32 -3.60 -2.69
CA GLU A 142 -23.17 -3.20 -1.89
C GLU A 142 -22.15 -2.36 -2.69
N ALA A 143 -22.26 -2.30 -4.03
CA ALA A 143 -21.42 -1.47 -4.90
C ALA A 143 -21.88 -0.01 -4.97
N ASP A 144 -23.16 0.27 -4.69
CA ASP A 144 -23.80 1.57 -4.94
C ASP A 144 -23.23 2.70 -4.07
N ASP A 145 -22.69 2.35 -2.89
CA ASP A 145 -22.13 3.30 -1.94
C ASP A 145 -20.70 3.77 -2.27
N TYR A 146 -20.11 3.27 -3.38
CA TYR A 146 -18.71 3.48 -3.68
C TYR A 146 -18.46 4.26 -4.97
N ALA A 147 -17.48 5.17 -4.89
CA ALA A 147 -16.88 5.84 -6.05
C ALA A 147 -15.36 5.76 -5.96
N GLY A 148 -14.69 6.10 -7.03
CA GLY A 148 -13.24 6.12 -7.11
C GLY A 148 -12.70 7.54 -7.30
N PHE A 149 -11.61 7.85 -6.61
CA PHE A 149 -10.82 9.06 -6.81
C PHE A 149 -9.42 8.66 -7.28
N PRO A 150 -9.14 8.76 -8.59
CA PRO A 150 -7.87 8.33 -9.14
C PRO A 150 -6.75 9.34 -8.86
N VAL A 151 -5.69 8.88 -8.23
CA VAL A 151 -4.47 9.66 -7.97
C VAL A 151 -3.28 8.87 -8.50
N GLY A 152 -2.52 9.49 -9.37
CA GLY A 152 -1.26 8.94 -9.85
C GLY A 152 -0.08 9.39 -8.99
N GLY A 153 1.08 8.87 -9.30
CA GLY A 153 2.34 9.32 -8.75
C GLY A 153 3.45 9.21 -9.77
N SER A 154 4.39 10.12 -9.68
CA SER A 154 5.64 10.04 -10.44
C SER A 154 6.82 10.12 -9.49
N PHE A 155 7.96 9.62 -9.92
CA PHE A 155 9.21 9.62 -9.18
C PHE A 155 10.34 10.12 -10.07
N LEU A 156 11.27 10.85 -9.49
CA LEU A 156 12.59 10.98 -10.07
C LEU A 156 13.33 9.67 -9.80
N VAL A 157 13.88 9.07 -10.85
CA VAL A 157 14.59 7.78 -10.74
C VAL A 157 15.97 7.85 -11.38
N THR A 158 16.90 7.13 -10.78
CA THR A 158 18.23 6.89 -11.36
C THR A 158 18.65 5.44 -11.17
N ASP A 159 19.19 4.83 -12.21
CA ASP A 159 19.84 3.53 -12.20
C ASP A 159 21.33 3.64 -12.52
N LYS A 160 21.90 4.87 -12.52
CA LYS A 160 23.33 5.12 -12.66
C LYS A 160 24.06 4.49 -11.48
N PRO A 161 24.93 3.50 -11.70
CA PRO A 161 25.54 2.71 -10.62
C PRO A 161 26.22 3.56 -9.54
N SER A 162 26.98 4.59 -9.94
CA SER A 162 27.69 5.47 -9.01
C SER A 162 26.78 6.26 -8.09
N VAL A 163 25.51 6.46 -8.46
CA VAL A 163 24.51 7.16 -7.65
C VAL A 163 23.63 6.16 -6.89
N ALA A 164 23.14 5.13 -7.60
CA ALA A 164 22.20 4.18 -7.02
C ALA A 164 22.82 3.30 -5.92
N THR A 165 24.13 3.03 -5.97
CA THR A 165 24.82 2.25 -4.93
C THR A 165 25.29 3.09 -3.74
N ALA A 166 25.28 4.41 -3.86
CA ALA A 166 25.71 5.31 -2.79
C ALA A 166 24.63 5.46 -1.67
N HIS A 167 23.42 4.99 -1.91
CA HIS A 167 22.32 5.04 -0.92
C HIS A 167 21.61 3.69 -0.85
N LEU A 168 21.59 3.07 0.33
CA LEU A 168 21.05 1.72 0.53
C LEU A 168 19.82 1.68 1.45
N ALA A 169 19.27 2.83 1.78
CA ALA A 169 18.15 2.96 2.71
C ALA A 169 16.85 3.39 2.00
N LYS A 170 15.74 3.22 2.69
CA LYS A 170 14.48 3.91 2.42
C LYS A 170 14.30 4.99 3.49
N VAL A 171 14.34 6.25 3.08
CA VAL A 171 14.26 7.38 3.99
C VAL A 171 13.02 8.20 3.73
N TYR A 172 12.16 8.30 4.72
CA TYR A 172 11.02 9.21 4.74
C TYR A 172 11.42 10.54 5.37
N GLY A 173 10.98 11.64 4.75
CA GLY A 173 10.97 12.96 5.37
C GLY A 173 9.72 13.18 6.20
N LYS A 174 9.53 14.43 6.61
CA LYS A 174 8.28 14.89 7.20
C LYS A 174 7.37 15.43 6.09
N ALA A 175 6.08 15.09 6.16
CA ALA A 175 5.08 15.70 5.29
C ALA A 175 5.06 17.23 5.48
N ALA A 176 4.89 17.99 4.41
CA ALA A 176 4.62 19.41 4.52
C ALA A 176 3.29 19.64 5.25
N VAL A 177 3.18 20.76 5.95
CA VAL A 177 1.93 21.12 6.64
C VAL A 177 0.81 21.23 5.60
N GLY A 178 -0.31 20.56 5.85
CA GLY A 178 -1.45 20.52 4.93
C GLY A 178 -1.37 19.50 3.80
N SER A 179 -0.24 18.80 3.62
CA SER A 179 -0.15 17.75 2.60
C SER A 179 -0.72 16.43 3.07
N PRO A 180 -1.36 15.65 2.17
CA PRO A 180 -1.89 14.34 2.52
C PRO A 180 -0.78 13.39 3.01
N PRO A 181 -1.05 12.51 3.98
CA PRO A 181 -0.04 11.57 4.51
C PRO A 181 0.63 10.70 3.45
N MET A 182 -0.04 10.43 2.34
CA MET A 182 0.47 9.62 1.22
C MET A 182 1.47 10.35 0.31
N SER A 183 1.62 11.66 0.48
CA SER A 183 2.52 12.50 -0.33
C SER A 183 3.85 12.79 0.36
N VAL A 184 4.14 12.11 1.47
CA VAL A 184 5.42 12.26 2.17
C VAL A 184 6.57 11.89 1.22
N PRO A 185 7.48 12.84 0.90
CA PRO A 185 8.60 12.53 0.05
C PRO A 185 9.53 11.51 0.72
N HIS A 186 10.05 10.60 -0.08
CA HIS A 186 11.01 9.61 0.37
C HIS A 186 12.08 9.36 -0.68
N LEU A 187 13.29 9.06 -0.22
CA LEU A 187 14.42 8.65 -1.04
C LEU A 187 14.64 7.16 -0.82
N ASP A 188 14.31 6.36 -1.83
CA ASP A 188 14.27 4.91 -1.73
C ASP A 188 15.34 4.24 -2.57
N SER A 189 16.15 3.40 -1.94
CA SER A 189 16.91 2.39 -2.65
C SER A 189 16.04 1.17 -2.90
N ARG A 190 15.92 0.78 -4.17
CA ARG A 190 15.14 -0.38 -4.60
C ARG A 190 15.98 -1.30 -5.46
N PHE A 191 15.75 -2.60 -5.31
CA PHE A 191 16.35 -3.60 -6.18
C PHE A 191 15.23 -4.37 -6.88
N PHE A 192 15.12 -4.20 -8.19
CA PHE A 192 14.13 -4.90 -9.01
C PHE A 192 14.65 -5.09 -10.43
N GLY A 193 14.22 -6.17 -11.06
CA GLY A 193 14.68 -6.52 -12.41
C GLY A 193 16.20 -6.70 -12.52
N GLY A 194 16.87 -7.15 -11.46
CA GLY A 194 18.31 -7.34 -11.41
C GLY A 194 19.13 -6.06 -11.26
N LYS A 195 18.51 -4.89 -11.04
CA LYS A 195 19.19 -3.59 -10.94
C LYS A 195 18.82 -2.86 -9.66
N ARG A 196 19.81 -2.16 -9.09
CA ARG A 196 19.55 -1.19 -8.04
C ARG A 196 19.14 0.13 -8.67
N THR A 197 18.07 0.69 -8.17
CA THR A 197 17.50 1.96 -8.62
C THR A 197 17.23 2.82 -7.40
N LEU A 198 17.54 4.10 -7.49
CA LEU A 198 17.21 5.08 -6.47
C LEU A 198 16.00 5.88 -6.96
N LEU A 199 15.00 6.03 -6.11
CA LEU A 199 13.75 6.72 -6.42
C LEU A 199 13.53 7.84 -5.41
N PHE A 200 13.10 8.99 -5.89
CA PHE A 200 12.68 10.11 -5.05
C PHE A 200 11.27 10.58 -5.42
N GLY A 201 10.41 10.71 -4.45
CA GLY A 201 9.00 11.12 -4.56
C GLY A 201 8.15 10.50 -3.47
N PRO A 202 6.83 10.31 -3.69
CA PRO A 202 6.12 10.55 -4.94
C PRO A 202 5.81 12.04 -5.17
N PHE A 203 5.76 12.43 -6.43
CA PHE A 203 5.08 13.62 -6.88
C PHE A 203 3.68 13.22 -7.32
N ALA A 204 2.66 13.78 -6.70
CA ALA A 204 1.29 13.41 -7.00
C ALA A 204 0.90 13.86 -8.41
N THR A 205 0.13 13.05 -9.09
CA THR A 205 -0.48 13.37 -10.38
C THR A 205 -1.95 13.04 -10.33
N PHE A 206 -2.75 13.71 -11.14
CA PHE A 206 -4.15 13.40 -11.32
C PHE A 206 -4.39 12.91 -12.75
N SER A 207 -5.24 11.93 -12.90
CA SER A 207 -5.71 11.45 -14.21
C SER A 207 -7.09 10.83 -14.01
N THR A 208 -7.96 10.91 -15.00
CA THR A 208 -9.24 10.22 -14.97
C THR A 208 -9.13 8.72 -15.26
N LYS A 209 -7.94 8.23 -15.58
CA LYS A 209 -7.67 6.79 -15.73
C LYS A 209 -7.61 6.10 -14.37
N PHE A 210 -8.19 4.92 -14.26
CA PHE A 210 -8.12 4.08 -13.05
C PHE A 210 -6.90 3.15 -13.05
N LEU A 211 -6.37 2.85 -14.21
CA LEU A 211 -5.17 2.05 -14.43
C LEU A 211 -4.17 2.83 -15.28
N LYS A 212 -2.88 2.51 -15.16
CA LYS A 212 -1.83 3.15 -15.98
C LYS A 212 -2.14 3.03 -17.48
N GLU A 213 -2.56 1.85 -17.91
CA GLU A 213 -2.97 1.55 -19.29
C GLU A 213 -4.50 1.61 -19.48
N GLY A 214 -5.21 2.30 -18.57
CA GLY A 214 -6.65 2.49 -18.60
C GLY A 214 -7.09 3.59 -19.57
N SER A 215 -8.40 3.85 -19.58
CA SER A 215 -9.04 4.87 -20.39
C SER A 215 -9.27 6.17 -19.64
N TYR A 216 -9.18 7.30 -20.30
CA TYR A 216 -9.62 8.60 -19.74
C TYR A 216 -11.13 8.63 -19.42
N PHE A 217 -11.88 7.68 -19.94
CA PHE A 217 -13.30 7.51 -19.63
C PHE A 217 -13.56 6.66 -18.36
N ASP A 218 -12.53 6.10 -17.71
CA ASP A 218 -12.72 5.25 -16.53
C ASP A 218 -13.47 5.97 -15.41
N LEU A 219 -13.03 7.18 -15.05
CA LEU A 219 -13.70 7.98 -14.02
C LEU A 219 -15.10 8.43 -14.44
N PRO A 220 -15.32 9.09 -15.60
CA PRO A 220 -16.67 9.46 -16.04
C PRO A 220 -17.62 8.26 -16.13
N ALA A 221 -17.18 7.11 -16.65
CA ALA A 221 -18.00 5.92 -16.79
C ALA A 221 -18.34 5.24 -15.44
N SER A 222 -17.58 5.51 -14.40
CA SER A 222 -17.84 4.99 -13.04
C SER A 222 -18.85 5.81 -12.24
N VAL A 223 -19.22 7.00 -12.74
CA VAL A 223 -20.20 7.88 -12.06
C VAL A 223 -21.61 7.35 -12.26
N THR A 224 -22.32 7.16 -11.17
CA THR A 224 -23.72 6.72 -11.11
C THR A 224 -24.55 7.73 -10.32
N LEU A 225 -25.87 7.62 -10.41
CA LEU A 225 -26.76 8.47 -9.57
C LEU A 225 -26.53 8.26 -8.09
N ASP A 226 -26.13 7.06 -7.67
CA ASP A 226 -25.95 6.70 -6.27
C ASP A 226 -24.63 7.25 -5.71
N ASN A 227 -23.56 7.30 -6.50
CA ASN A 227 -22.24 7.74 -6.04
C ASN A 227 -21.91 9.20 -6.36
N PHE A 228 -22.71 9.88 -7.19
CA PHE A 228 -22.48 11.28 -7.57
C PHE A 228 -22.47 12.25 -6.38
N ARG A 229 -23.48 12.12 -5.47
CA ARG A 229 -23.54 12.96 -4.26
C ARG A 229 -22.32 12.79 -3.34
N PRO A 230 -21.90 11.54 -2.99
CA PRO A 230 -20.64 11.31 -2.30
C PRO A 230 -19.42 11.94 -2.94
N MET A 231 -19.33 11.91 -4.27
CA MET A 231 -18.19 12.52 -4.99
C MET A 231 -18.15 14.03 -4.83
N ILE A 232 -19.30 14.70 -4.95
CA ILE A 232 -19.38 16.16 -4.74
C ILE A 232 -19.03 16.52 -3.29
N ALA A 233 -19.56 15.78 -2.31
CA ALA A 233 -19.29 16.05 -0.90
C ALA A 233 -17.79 15.99 -0.60
N VAL A 234 -17.10 14.97 -1.07
CA VAL A 234 -15.63 14.84 -0.93
C VAL A 234 -14.90 15.99 -1.64
N GLY A 235 -15.35 16.41 -2.84
CA GLY A 235 -14.74 17.52 -3.56
C GLY A 235 -14.80 18.86 -2.80
N TRP A 236 -15.83 19.07 -1.99
CA TRP A 236 -15.95 20.24 -1.11
C TRP A 236 -15.18 20.08 0.21
N ASP A 237 -15.30 18.94 0.87
CA ASP A 237 -14.73 18.70 2.20
C ASP A 237 -13.20 18.59 2.14
N ASP A 238 -12.65 18.05 1.04
CA ASP A 238 -11.22 17.85 0.83
C ASP A 238 -10.63 18.83 -0.21
N PHE A 239 -11.10 20.07 -0.24
CA PHE A 239 -10.66 21.08 -1.20
C PHE A 239 -9.14 21.33 -1.15
N ASP A 240 -8.55 21.30 0.06
CA ASP A 240 -7.09 21.41 0.25
C ASP A 240 -6.32 20.31 -0.51
N LEU A 241 -6.89 19.08 -0.59
CA LEU A 241 -6.32 18.00 -1.39
C LEU A 241 -6.38 18.33 -2.88
N VAL A 242 -7.48 18.92 -3.34
CA VAL A 242 -7.63 19.30 -4.77
C VAL A 242 -6.61 20.39 -5.12
N GLU A 243 -6.45 21.40 -4.28
CA GLU A 243 -5.45 22.45 -4.45
C GLU A 243 -4.01 21.89 -4.45
N TYR A 244 -3.70 21.02 -3.50
CA TYR A 244 -2.41 20.32 -3.46
C TYR A 244 -2.14 19.55 -4.76
N LEU A 245 -3.11 18.77 -5.26
CA LEU A 245 -2.96 18.02 -6.51
C LEU A 245 -2.78 18.93 -7.72
N ALA A 246 -3.52 20.05 -7.78
CA ALA A 246 -3.34 21.05 -8.82
C ALA A 246 -1.92 21.63 -8.82
N GLY A 247 -1.39 21.99 -7.63
CA GLY A 247 -0.01 22.43 -7.46
C GLY A 247 1.03 21.41 -7.95
N GLN A 248 0.79 20.12 -7.67
CA GLN A 248 1.69 19.04 -8.11
C GLN A 248 1.69 18.86 -9.65
N LEU A 249 0.57 19.10 -10.32
CA LEU A 249 0.46 18.99 -11.78
C LEU A 249 1.28 20.03 -12.54
N ILE A 250 1.45 21.21 -11.96
CA ILE A 250 2.19 22.32 -12.59
C ILE A 250 3.68 22.33 -12.26
N MET A 251 4.17 21.43 -11.39
CA MET A 251 5.59 21.35 -11.05
C MET A 251 6.45 21.06 -12.28
N SER A 252 7.47 21.90 -12.47
CA SER A 252 8.49 21.68 -13.48
C SER A 252 9.51 20.62 -13.05
N ASP A 253 10.34 20.15 -13.96
CA ASP A 253 11.45 19.25 -13.60
C ASP A 253 12.48 19.92 -12.71
N ALA A 254 12.67 21.24 -12.85
CA ALA A 254 13.52 22.03 -11.97
C ALA A 254 13.00 22.07 -10.53
N ASP A 255 11.66 22.20 -10.34
CA ASP A 255 11.05 22.18 -9.01
C ASP A 255 11.22 20.80 -8.35
N ARG A 256 11.03 19.71 -9.13
CA ARG A 256 11.25 18.34 -8.63
C ARG A 256 12.70 18.10 -8.24
N MET A 257 13.65 18.59 -9.03
CA MET A 257 15.08 18.50 -8.70
C MET A 257 15.43 19.35 -7.47
N THR A 258 14.79 20.49 -7.28
CA THR A 258 14.96 21.31 -6.07
C THR A 258 14.48 20.55 -4.84
N ALA A 259 13.31 19.91 -4.90
CA ALA A 259 12.81 19.06 -3.83
C ALA A 259 13.73 17.85 -3.55
N LEU A 260 14.28 17.22 -4.59
CA LEU A 260 15.27 16.15 -4.41
C LEU A 260 16.53 16.64 -3.69
N ARG A 261 17.03 17.84 -4.01
CA ARG A 261 18.24 18.40 -3.39
C ARG A 261 18.06 18.75 -1.90
N GLU A 262 16.82 18.86 -1.42
CA GLU A 262 16.57 18.93 0.04
C GLU A 262 16.97 17.64 0.76
N TYR A 263 16.88 16.49 0.05
CA TYR A 263 17.27 15.16 0.54
C TYR A 263 18.67 14.77 0.12
N PHE A 264 19.04 15.03 -1.11
CA PHE A 264 20.31 14.70 -1.71
C PHE A 264 20.95 15.96 -2.31
N PRO A 265 21.67 16.77 -1.53
CA PRO A 265 22.21 18.06 -1.98
C PRO A 265 23.08 17.96 -3.24
N GLY A 266 23.86 16.88 -3.39
CA GLY A 266 24.72 16.64 -4.53
C GLY A 266 24.04 16.09 -5.79
N ALA A 267 22.72 16.01 -5.85
CA ALA A 267 21.98 15.48 -7.01
C ALA A 267 22.18 16.36 -8.26
N LYS A 268 22.59 15.71 -9.39
CA LYS A 268 22.81 16.36 -10.68
C LYS A 268 21.65 16.11 -11.62
N ASP A 269 21.18 17.13 -12.33
CA ASP A 269 20.00 17.05 -13.20
C ASP A 269 20.08 15.92 -14.25
N GLY A 270 21.23 15.75 -14.90
CA GLY A 270 21.41 14.73 -15.93
C GLY A 270 21.46 13.26 -15.46
N ASP A 271 21.46 13.04 -14.14
CA ASP A 271 21.49 11.68 -13.57
C ASP A 271 20.10 11.13 -13.30
N TRP A 272 19.04 11.93 -13.37
CA TRP A 272 17.69 11.60 -12.99
C TRP A 272 16.72 11.75 -14.16
N ARG A 273 15.71 10.88 -14.19
CA ARG A 273 14.59 10.97 -15.13
C ARG A 273 13.27 10.84 -14.40
N LEU A 274 12.25 11.53 -14.90
CA LEU A 274 10.89 11.36 -14.38
C LEU A 274 10.33 10.02 -14.84
N TRP A 275 9.79 9.25 -13.91
CA TRP A 275 9.13 7.97 -14.16
C TRP A 275 7.72 7.97 -13.59
N GLN A 276 6.74 7.75 -14.45
CA GLN A 276 5.35 7.67 -14.03
C GLN A 276 5.07 6.28 -13.45
N ALA A 277 4.65 6.25 -12.20
CA ALA A 277 4.19 5.06 -11.51
C ALA A 277 2.75 4.70 -11.93
N GLY A 278 2.17 3.72 -11.27
CA GLY A 278 0.76 3.33 -11.50
C GLY A 278 -0.24 4.33 -10.94
N GLN A 279 -1.51 4.08 -11.23
CA GLN A 279 -2.63 4.82 -10.67
C GLN A 279 -3.09 4.18 -9.36
N ARG A 280 -3.54 5.03 -8.43
CA ARG A 280 -4.21 4.64 -7.19
C ARG A 280 -5.63 5.15 -7.28
N VAL A 281 -6.60 4.28 -7.09
CA VAL A 281 -8.00 4.69 -6.99
C VAL A 281 -8.38 4.66 -5.52
N GLN A 282 -8.43 5.84 -4.89
CA GLN A 282 -8.87 5.98 -3.52
C GLN A 282 -10.38 5.78 -3.45
N ILE A 283 -10.85 5.28 -2.32
CA ILE A 283 -12.26 5.00 -2.11
C ILE A 283 -12.98 6.30 -1.69
N ILE A 284 -14.01 6.67 -2.43
CA ILE A 284 -15.05 7.55 -1.92
C ILE A 284 -16.21 6.67 -1.49
N LYS A 285 -16.67 6.86 -0.25
CA LYS A 285 -17.78 6.11 0.32
C LYS A 285 -18.88 7.04 0.78
N ARG A 286 -20.13 6.66 0.56
CA ARG A 286 -21.28 7.37 1.12
C ARG A 286 -21.20 7.40 2.64
N ASP A 287 -21.42 8.58 3.20
CA ASP A 287 -21.49 8.80 4.63
C ASP A 287 -22.83 9.47 4.99
N PRO A 288 -23.59 8.94 5.96
CA PRO A 288 -24.90 9.49 6.31
C PRO A 288 -24.88 10.93 6.84
N LYS A 289 -23.74 11.36 7.43
CA LYS A 289 -23.61 12.70 8.03
C LYS A 289 -22.98 13.71 7.08
N LYS A 290 -21.92 13.29 6.37
CA LYS A 290 -21.12 14.15 5.48
C LYS A 290 -21.56 14.04 4.02
N GLY A 291 -22.43 13.11 3.67
CA GLY A 291 -22.77 12.81 2.28
C GLY A 291 -21.76 11.89 1.60
N GLY A 292 -20.47 12.13 1.77
CA GLY A 292 -19.37 11.32 1.28
C GLY A 292 -18.11 11.51 2.11
N VAL A 293 -17.23 10.51 2.12
CA VAL A 293 -15.92 10.58 2.77
C VAL A 293 -14.86 9.93 1.88
N LEU A 294 -13.69 10.54 1.81
CA LEU A 294 -12.51 9.94 1.19
C LEU A 294 -11.87 8.97 2.18
N LYS A 295 -11.85 7.69 1.83
CA LYS A 295 -11.30 6.64 2.68
C LYS A 295 -9.93 6.25 2.17
N LEU A 296 -8.93 6.39 3.02
CA LEU A 296 -7.57 5.95 2.73
C LEU A 296 -7.42 4.46 3.04
N GLY A 297 -6.50 3.80 2.32
CA GLY A 297 -6.23 2.38 2.50
C GLY A 297 -7.06 1.50 1.56
N THR A 298 -7.35 0.28 2.00
CA THR A 298 -8.07 -0.74 1.24
C THR A 298 -9.34 -1.18 1.93
N GLU A 299 -10.34 -1.60 1.18
CA GLU A 299 -11.60 -2.15 1.70
C GLU A 299 -12.05 -3.36 0.87
N ILE A 300 -12.44 -4.43 1.55
CA ILE A 300 -13.08 -5.59 0.93
C ILE A 300 -14.58 -5.36 0.89
N VAL A 301 -15.13 -5.20 -0.30
CA VAL A 301 -16.57 -5.14 -0.56
C VAL A 301 -17.03 -6.50 -1.04
N ALA A 302 -18.04 -7.07 -0.40
CA ALA A 302 -18.57 -8.39 -0.77
C ALA A 302 -20.09 -8.37 -0.78
N SER A 303 -20.69 -9.13 -1.71
CA SER A 303 -22.13 -9.32 -1.74
C SER A 303 -22.61 -10.02 -0.46
N LYS A 304 -23.84 -9.73 -0.06
CA LYS A 304 -24.46 -10.35 1.13
C LYS A 304 -24.53 -11.88 1.06
N ASP A 305 -24.62 -12.45 -0.14
CA ASP A 305 -24.63 -13.90 -0.36
C ASP A 305 -23.21 -14.51 -0.43
N GLY A 306 -22.17 -13.68 -0.30
CA GLY A 306 -20.77 -14.14 -0.33
C GLY A 306 -20.29 -14.67 -1.67
N SER A 307 -20.99 -14.42 -2.78
CA SER A 307 -20.67 -14.99 -4.09
C SER A 307 -19.74 -14.16 -4.95
N ILE A 308 -19.54 -12.87 -4.58
CA ILE A 308 -18.56 -11.99 -5.19
C ILE A 308 -17.94 -11.11 -4.12
N ALA A 309 -16.66 -10.82 -4.28
CA ALA A 309 -15.98 -9.79 -3.50
C ALA A 309 -15.01 -9.02 -4.38
N ALA A 310 -14.73 -7.78 -3.99
CA ALA A 310 -13.73 -6.91 -4.62
C ALA A 310 -12.82 -6.31 -3.56
N LEU A 311 -11.55 -6.13 -3.90
CA LEU A 311 -10.63 -5.31 -3.14
C LEU A 311 -10.57 -3.92 -3.76
N LEU A 312 -11.11 -2.94 -3.07
CA LEU A 312 -11.09 -1.54 -3.46
C LEU A 312 -10.00 -0.78 -2.72
N GLY A 313 -9.65 0.39 -3.24
CA GLY A 313 -8.72 1.32 -2.63
C GLY A 313 -7.27 1.11 -3.04
N ALA A 314 -6.41 1.77 -2.29
CA ALA A 314 -5.00 1.85 -2.60
C ALA A 314 -4.13 1.63 -1.35
N SER A 315 -2.87 1.93 -1.46
CA SER A 315 -1.81 1.74 -0.46
C SER A 315 -2.22 1.95 1.04
N PRO A 316 -1.71 1.11 1.95
CA PRO A 316 -0.80 0.00 1.71
C PRO A 316 -1.54 -1.23 1.17
N GLY A 317 -0.97 -1.92 0.18
CA GLY A 317 -1.60 -3.08 -0.44
C GLY A 317 -0.66 -4.29 -0.49
N ALA A 318 0.53 -4.13 -1.05
CA ALA A 318 1.43 -5.26 -1.28
C ALA A 318 1.92 -5.91 0.04
N SER A 319 2.44 -5.14 0.98
CA SER A 319 2.91 -5.67 2.28
C SER A 319 1.78 -6.17 3.19
N THR A 320 0.57 -5.66 3.01
CA THR A 320 -0.62 -6.05 3.78
C THR A 320 -1.49 -7.10 3.08
N ALA A 321 -1.11 -7.54 1.87
CA ALA A 321 -1.88 -8.51 1.09
C ALA A 321 -2.21 -9.80 1.86
N PRO A 322 -1.28 -10.42 2.64
CA PRO A 322 -1.62 -11.62 3.39
C PRO A 322 -2.75 -11.40 4.41
N SER A 323 -2.70 -10.32 5.19
CA SER A 323 -3.74 -10.00 6.17
C SER A 323 -5.07 -9.67 5.50
N ILE A 324 -5.05 -8.93 4.38
CA ILE A 324 -6.24 -8.62 3.59
C ILE A 324 -6.88 -9.90 3.07
N MET A 325 -6.09 -10.86 2.56
CA MET A 325 -6.63 -12.14 2.08
C MET A 325 -7.19 -13.01 3.21
N LEU A 326 -6.59 -13.00 4.39
CA LEU A 326 -7.17 -13.67 5.57
C LEU A 326 -8.51 -13.05 5.97
N ASP A 327 -8.64 -11.73 5.90
CA ASP A 327 -9.90 -11.04 6.17
C ASP A 327 -10.95 -11.30 5.10
N LEU A 328 -10.55 -11.44 3.83
CA LEU A 328 -11.42 -11.90 2.75
C LEU A 328 -11.97 -13.31 3.06
N LEU A 329 -11.11 -14.24 3.45
CA LEU A 329 -11.53 -15.61 3.81
C LEU A 329 -12.50 -15.62 4.99
N LYS A 330 -12.25 -14.80 6.02
CA LYS A 330 -13.18 -14.65 7.16
C LYS A 330 -14.52 -14.10 6.73
N LYS A 331 -14.54 -13.14 5.81
CA LYS A 331 -15.76 -12.48 5.36
C LYS A 331 -16.62 -13.35 4.45
N VAL A 332 -15.99 -14.09 3.53
CA VAL A 332 -16.69 -14.79 2.45
C VAL A 332 -16.78 -16.31 2.70
N PHE A 333 -15.74 -16.90 3.29
CA PHE A 333 -15.61 -18.34 3.51
C PHE A 333 -15.66 -18.73 4.99
N ALA A 334 -16.41 -17.98 5.80
CA ALA A 334 -16.48 -18.19 7.25
C ALA A 334 -16.81 -19.64 7.65
N ASN A 335 -17.76 -20.27 6.97
CA ASN A 335 -18.15 -21.66 7.24
C ASN A 335 -17.03 -22.67 6.92
N HIS A 336 -16.27 -22.44 5.87
CA HIS A 336 -15.10 -23.27 5.53
C HIS A 336 -13.99 -23.05 6.55
N LEU A 337 -13.73 -21.79 6.88
CA LEU A 337 -12.69 -21.39 7.82
C LEU A 337 -12.93 -21.95 9.23
N ALA A 338 -14.17 -22.17 9.62
CA ALA A 338 -14.51 -22.79 10.89
C ALA A 338 -14.20 -24.29 10.98
N THR A 339 -13.90 -24.94 9.85
CA THR A 339 -13.59 -26.38 9.85
C THR A 339 -12.15 -26.65 10.36
N PRO A 340 -11.93 -27.78 11.07
CA PRO A 340 -10.60 -28.14 11.55
C PRO A 340 -9.53 -28.21 10.46
N ALA A 341 -9.88 -28.70 9.27
CA ALA A 341 -8.96 -28.82 8.16
C ALA A 341 -8.45 -27.46 7.67
N TRP A 342 -9.36 -26.47 7.53
CA TRP A 342 -8.98 -25.12 7.14
C TRP A 342 -8.17 -24.39 8.24
N GLN A 343 -8.55 -24.59 9.49
CA GLN A 343 -7.82 -24.04 10.63
C GLN A 343 -6.39 -24.58 10.72
N ALA A 344 -6.22 -25.88 10.50
CA ALA A 344 -4.90 -26.52 10.46
C ALA A 344 -4.06 -25.95 9.30
N LYS A 345 -4.66 -25.85 8.10
CA LYS A 345 -3.95 -25.35 6.91
C LYS A 345 -3.54 -23.89 7.05
N ILE A 346 -4.38 -23.05 7.63
CA ILE A 346 -4.02 -21.62 7.85
C ILE A 346 -2.89 -21.50 8.85
N ARG A 347 -2.88 -22.28 9.93
CA ARG A 347 -1.76 -22.25 10.89
C ARG A 347 -0.46 -22.83 10.33
N GLU A 348 -0.56 -23.77 9.39
CA GLU A 348 0.61 -24.23 8.61
C GLU A 348 1.21 -23.10 7.76
N ILE A 349 0.35 -22.33 7.06
CA ILE A 349 0.79 -21.22 6.19
C ILE A 349 1.22 -19.99 7.00
N VAL A 350 0.48 -19.67 8.08
CA VAL A 350 0.69 -18.53 8.97
C VAL A 350 0.75 -19.02 10.41
N PRO A 351 1.91 -19.47 10.90
CA PRO A 351 2.06 -20.02 12.25
C PRO A 351 1.56 -19.10 13.37
N SER A 352 1.70 -17.78 13.18
CA SER A 352 1.23 -16.76 14.12
C SER A 352 -0.27 -16.40 13.97
N TYR A 353 -1.03 -17.14 13.16
CA TYR A 353 -2.46 -16.85 12.94
C TYR A 353 -3.26 -16.87 14.25
N GLY A 354 -3.94 -15.75 14.52
CA GLY A 354 -4.72 -15.56 15.75
C GLY A 354 -3.93 -15.06 16.96
N MET A 355 -2.62 -14.86 16.83
CA MET A 355 -1.78 -14.29 17.89
C MET A 355 -1.68 -12.77 17.77
N LEU A 356 -1.72 -12.08 18.89
CA LEU A 356 -1.35 -10.67 18.98
C LEU A 356 0.15 -10.56 19.24
N LEU A 357 0.91 -10.28 18.19
CA LEU A 357 2.37 -10.22 18.26
C LEU A 357 2.86 -9.06 19.15
N ASN A 358 2.13 -7.93 19.19
CA ASN A 358 2.55 -6.73 19.94
C ASN A 358 2.84 -6.99 21.41
N ASP A 359 2.15 -7.98 22.00
CA ASP A 359 2.29 -8.32 23.41
C ASP A 359 3.10 -9.63 23.65
N ASN A 360 3.69 -10.18 22.60
CA ASN A 360 4.39 -11.46 22.65
C ASN A 360 5.78 -11.41 21.97
N PRO A 361 6.81 -10.94 22.69
CA PRO A 361 8.17 -10.83 22.15
C PRO A 361 8.76 -12.16 21.66
N GLU A 362 8.41 -13.27 22.31
CA GLU A 362 8.89 -14.61 21.91
C GLU A 362 8.30 -15.02 20.55
N ALA A 363 6.99 -14.82 20.35
CA ALA A 363 6.36 -15.11 19.08
C ALA A 363 6.87 -14.19 17.95
N ILE A 364 7.21 -12.93 18.26
CA ILE A 364 7.89 -12.03 17.33
C ILE A 364 9.24 -12.61 16.92
N ALA A 365 10.07 -12.98 17.89
CA ALA A 365 11.41 -13.51 17.63
C ALA A 365 11.36 -14.80 16.80
N GLN A 366 10.45 -15.72 17.14
CA GLN A 366 10.23 -16.96 16.37
C GLN A 366 9.78 -16.67 14.94
N THR A 367 8.82 -15.75 14.77
CA THR A 367 8.31 -15.38 13.43
C THR A 367 9.42 -14.75 12.58
N TRP A 368 10.24 -13.87 13.16
CA TRP A 368 11.37 -13.28 12.45
C TRP A 368 12.42 -14.32 12.07
N ALA A 369 12.77 -15.21 12.99
CA ALA A 369 13.76 -16.26 12.72
C ALA A 369 13.31 -17.19 11.59
N SER A 370 12.07 -17.70 11.64
CA SER A 370 11.54 -18.61 10.62
C SER A 370 11.36 -17.95 9.26
N THR A 371 10.90 -16.69 9.21
CA THR A 371 10.77 -15.94 7.96
C THR A 371 12.12 -15.57 7.37
N ALA A 372 13.09 -15.19 8.21
CA ALA A 372 14.44 -14.90 7.77
C ALA A 372 15.14 -16.14 7.19
N GLU A 373 15.01 -17.30 7.84
CA GLU A 373 15.53 -18.57 7.34
C GLU A 373 14.91 -18.91 5.99
N THR A 374 13.59 -18.86 5.89
CA THR A 374 12.85 -19.14 4.64
C THR A 374 13.26 -18.22 3.49
N LEU A 375 13.44 -16.93 3.78
CA LEU A 375 13.76 -15.89 2.81
C LEU A 375 15.28 -15.69 2.64
N GLN A 376 16.10 -16.44 3.35
CA GLN A 376 17.57 -16.33 3.35
C GLN A 376 18.06 -14.91 3.68
N LEU A 377 17.38 -14.26 4.64
CA LEU A 377 17.72 -12.91 5.10
C LEU A 377 18.70 -12.97 6.27
N THR A 378 19.66 -12.05 6.27
CA THR A 378 20.48 -11.79 7.45
C THR A 378 19.67 -10.93 8.42
N VAL A 379 19.15 -11.52 9.48
CA VAL A 379 18.51 -10.75 10.56
C VAL A 379 19.62 -10.25 11.49
N PRO A 380 19.75 -8.93 11.69
CA PRO A 380 20.50 -8.44 12.82
C PRO A 380 19.83 -9.02 14.07
N SER A 381 20.58 -9.77 14.90
CA SER A 381 20.03 -10.22 16.19
C SER A 381 19.45 -8.99 16.88
N PRO A 382 18.14 -8.93 17.13
CA PRO A 382 17.65 -7.94 18.04
C PRO A 382 18.40 -8.25 19.36
N ALA A 383 19.07 -7.27 19.91
CA ALA A 383 19.42 -7.33 21.30
C ALA A 383 18.07 -7.36 22.03
N VAL A 384 17.55 -8.55 22.28
CA VAL A 384 16.39 -8.76 23.13
C VAL A 384 16.88 -8.43 24.53
N GLN A 385 16.97 -7.15 24.81
CA GLN A 385 16.95 -6.69 26.19
C GLN A 385 15.53 -6.98 26.65
N VAL A 386 15.35 -8.15 27.23
CA VAL A 386 14.22 -8.42 28.11
C VAL A 386 14.25 -7.32 29.16
N SER A 387 13.44 -6.27 28.91
CA SER A 387 13.27 -5.19 29.86
C SER A 387 12.64 -5.82 31.11
N THR A 388 13.43 -5.97 32.15
CA THR A 388 12.98 -6.36 33.50
C THR A 388 12.22 -5.23 34.20
N HIS A 389 11.71 -4.26 33.48
CA HIS A 389 10.89 -3.21 34.07
C HIS A 389 9.47 -3.71 34.32
N PRO A 390 8.94 -3.56 35.55
CA PRO A 390 7.57 -3.93 35.86
C PRO A 390 6.61 -3.11 34.98
N LYS A 391 5.64 -3.82 34.36
CA LYS A 391 4.55 -3.22 33.59
C LYS A 391 3.97 -2.01 34.33
N PRO A 392 3.94 -0.80 33.76
CA PRO A 392 3.09 0.24 34.29
C PRO A 392 1.63 -0.26 34.18
N ALA A 393 0.87 -0.10 35.24
CA ALA A 393 -0.56 -0.46 35.26
C ALA A 393 -1.23 0.14 34.03
N ALA A 394 -1.97 -0.70 33.30
CA ALA A 394 -2.64 -0.34 32.06
C ALA A 394 -3.67 0.78 32.30
N THR A 395 -3.23 2.02 32.23
CA THR A 395 -4.13 3.15 32.02
C THR A 395 -4.60 3.06 30.60
N ARG A 396 -5.86 2.65 30.39
CA ARG A 396 -6.52 2.72 29.09
C ARG A 396 -6.52 4.19 28.65
N VAL A 397 -5.48 4.58 27.96
CA VAL A 397 -5.48 5.83 27.20
C VAL A 397 -6.51 5.60 26.09
N LYS A 398 -7.64 6.30 26.16
CA LYS A 398 -8.51 6.47 25.01
C LYS A 398 -7.62 7.07 23.93
N VAL A 399 -7.26 6.27 22.94
CA VAL A 399 -6.60 6.77 21.73
C VAL A 399 -7.69 7.61 21.05
N ASP A 400 -7.59 8.90 21.24
CA ASP A 400 -8.32 9.86 20.43
C ASP A 400 -7.79 9.66 19.01
N ARG A 401 -8.65 9.16 18.13
CA ARG A 401 -8.35 8.96 16.72
C ARG A 401 -8.43 10.32 16.03
N SER A 402 -7.56 11.24 16.42
CA SER A 402 -7.32 12.41 15.59
C SER A 402 -6.64 11.95 14.29
N PRO A 403 -6.99 12.54 13.15
CA PRO A 403 -6.46 12.17 11.82
C PRO A 403 -4.94 12.26 11.69
N ASP A 404 -4.26 12.88 12.66
CA ASP A 404 -2.81 13.16 12.64
C ASP A 404 -1.91 11.98 12.98
N LEU A 405 -2.47 10.78 13.26
CA LEU A 405 -1.69 9.56 13.59
C LEU A 405 -1.89 8.41 12.61
N ALA A 406 -2.55 8.63 11.48
CA ALA A 406 -2.57 7.63 10.40
C ALA A 406 -1.29 7.76 9.57
N LEU A 407 -0.36 6.84 9.79
CA LEU A 407 0.75 6.54 8.88
C LEU A 407 0.22 5.97 7.57
#